data_22e2826c41961fa95362b44641d6a0cd
#
_entry.id   22e2826c41961fa95362b44641d6a0cd
#
_cell.length_a   1.000
_cell.length_b   1.000
_cell.length_c   1.000
_cell.angle_alpha   90.00
_cell.angle_beta   90.00
_cell.angle_gamma   90.00
#
_symmetry.space_group_name_H-M   'P 1'
#
loop_
_entity.id
_entity.type
_entity.pdbx_description
1 polymer ?
#
loop_
_entity_poly.entity_id
_entity_poly.type
_entity_poly.pdbx_seq_one_letter_code
_entity_poly.pdbx_strand_id
1 'polypeptide(L)'
;DDARPIMVGKDNIVSPVDGKVIEFGNIEGQELIQIKNSKYNLNELLNFNSKNIQTYKDGSYITIYLAPYNYHRVHMPVDGMLLENTIIPGELHPVNEKALKSIPDLYSRNQRMVSFFQNANYEFSMIMVAALNVADINKKWSNAEIARQPVSIKQGEEYSRFNLGSTVLMIFPKECNLQWRDNLNKNQNIQLGQLLATLNK
;
A
#
# COMPACT_ATOMS: atom_id res chain seq x y z
N ASP A 1 -0.21 17.41 -14.28
CA ASP A 1 0.85 17.90 -13.39
C ASP A 1 2.21 17.46 -13.92
N ASP A 2 2.91 18.42 -14.56
CA ASP A 2 4.17 18.17 -15.29
C ASP A 2 5.33 17.70 -14.37
N ALA A 3 5.21 17.91 -13.07
CA ALA A 3 6.24 17.57 -12.09
C ALA A 3 6.32 16.07 -11.73
N ARG A 4 5.25 15.32 -11.94
CA ARG A 4 5.15 13.87 -11.65
C ARG A 4 4.38 13.16 -12.75
N PRO A 5 5.04 12.88 -13.89
CA PRO A 5 4.39 12.16 -14.97
C PRO A 5 4.02 10.75 -14.54
N ILE A 6 2.78 10.36 -14.75
CA ILE A 6 2.30 9.01 -14.46
C ILE A 6 2.66 8.11 -15.64
N MET A 7 3.36 7.03 -15.38
CA MET A 7 3.64 6.00 -16.39
C MET A 7 2.40 5.13 -16.63
N VAL A 8 1.37 5.76 -17.22
CA VAL A 8 0.08 5.11 -17.47
C VAL A 8 0.26 3.88 -18.36
N GLY A 9 -0.43 2.81 -18.03
CA GLY A 9 -0.44 1.58 -18.81
C GLY A 9 -1.34 0.53 -18.18
N LYS A 10 -2.10 -0.18 -19.01
CA LYS A 10 -3.09 -1.18 -18.56
C LYS A 10 -2.50 -2.24 -17.63
N ASP A 11 -1.25 -2.62 -17.89
CA ASP A 11 -0.54 -3.67 -17.14
C ASP A 11 0.52 -3.07 -16.16
N ASN A 12 0.61 -1.74 -16.06
CA ASN A 12 1.58 -1.04 -15.23
C ASN A 12 1.04 -0.82 -13.81
N ILE A 13 1.85 -1.17 -12.82
CA ILE A 13 1.67 -0.77 -11.43
C ILE A 13 2.66 0.35 -11.14
N VAL A 14 2.14 1.54 -10.82
CA VAL A 14 2.98 2.70 -10.54
C VAL A 14 3.04 3.03 -9.05
N SER A 15 4.05 3.80 -8.63
CA SER A 15 4.14 4.25 -7.25
C SER A 15 2.94 5.16 -6.91
N PRO A 16 2.23 4.87 -5.82
CA PRO A 16 1.12 5.69 -5.34
C PRO A 16 1.59 6.97 -4.64
N VAL A 17 2.88 7.08 -4.32
CA VAL A 17 3.45 8.14 -3.46
C VAL A 17 4.89 8.48 -3.84
N ASP A 18 5.36 9.63 -3.38
CA ASP A 18 6.79 9.91 -3.23
C ASP A 18 7.29 9.24 -1.96
N GLY A 19 8.42 8.56 -2.00
CA GLY A 19 8.95 7.91 -0.81
C GLY A 19 10.20 7.09 -1.07
N LYS A 20 10.50 6.22 -0.10
CA LYS A 20 11.63 5.29 -0.14
C LYS A 20 11.11 3.86 -0.09
N VAL A 21 11.50 3.04 -1.03
CA VAL A 21 11.19 1.60 -1.04
C VAL A 21 11.88 0.94 0.15
N ILE A 22 11.11 0.39 1.08
CA ILE A 22 11.64 -0.33 2.25
C ILE A 22 11.84 -1.79 1.92
N GLU A 23 10.77 -2.43 1.40
CA GLU A 23 10.77 -3.85 1.09
C GLU A 23 9.80 -4.14 -0.05
N PHE A 24 10.05 -5.16 -0.84
CA PHE A 24 9.14 -5.68 -1.86
C PHE A 24 9.49 -7.14 -2.17
N GLY A 25 8.54 -7.88 -2.70
CA GLY A 25 8.74 -9.27 -3.08
C GLY A 25 7.46 -10.08 -2.98
N ASN A 26 7.62 -11.39 -2.74
CA ASN A 26 6.51 -12.31 -2.59
C ASN A 26 6.17 -12.53 -1.11
N ILE A 27 4.90 -12.78 -0.84
CA ILE A 27 4.39 -13.21 0.45
C ILE A 27 4.67 -14.70 0.56
N GLU A 28 5.30 -15.14 1.64
CA GLU A 28 5.57 -16.55 1.93
C GLU A 28 4.44 -17.14 2.79
N GLY A 29 3.49 -17.82 2.17
CA GLY A 29 2.26 -18.23 2.84
C GLY A 29 1.44 -17.01 3.26
N GLN A 30 1.57 -16.59 4.51
CA GLN A 30 0.91 -15.39 5.07
C GLN A 30 1.92 -14.43 5.74
N GLU A 31 3.21 -14.60 5.48
CA GLU A 31 4.26 -13.79 6.08
C GLU A 31 4.85 -12.79 5.09
N LEU A 32 4.98 -11.54 5.53
CA LEU A 32 5.63 -10.45 4.82
C LEU A 32 6.88 -10.01 5.58
N ILE A 33 7.88 -9.54 4.87
CA ILE A 33 9.10 -8.98 5.48
C ILE A 33 8.82 -7.53 5.88
N GLN A 34 8.97 -7.20 7.16
CA GLN A 34 8.90 -5.83 7.67
C GLN A 34 10.16 -5.06 7.32
N ILE A 35 11.30 -5.67 7.64
CA ILE A 35 12.65 -5.24 7.31
C ILE A 35 13.55 -6.47 7.45
N LYS A 36 14.79 -6.45 6.96
CA LYS A 36 15.72 -7.57 7.06
C LYS A 36 15.63 -8.28 8.43
N ASN A 37 15.35 -9.59 8.40
CA ASN A 37 15.21 -10.48 9.56
C ASN A 37 14.00 -10.21 10.48
N SER A 38 13.01 -9.40 10.08
CA SER A 38 11.76 -9.21 10.81
C SER A 38 10.59 -9.43 9.86
N LYS A 39 9.66 -10.28 10.26
CA LYS A 39 8.45 -10.59 9.49
C LYS A 39 7.21 -10.14 10.26
N TYR A 40 6.10 -9.97 9.57
CA TYR A 40 4.78 -9.73 10.15
C TYR A 40 3.71 -10.51 9.36
N ASN A 41 2.56 -10.71 9.99
CA ASN A 41 1.54 -11.60 9.45
C ASN A 41 0.46 -10.85 8.69
N LEU A 42 0.04 -11.39 7.55
CA LEU A 42 -1.03 -10.87 6.71
C LEU A 42 -2.37 -10.78 7.46
N ASN A 43 -2.67 -11.78 8.34
CA ASN A 43 -3.89 -11.77 9.14
C ASN A 43 -3.99 -10.54 10.03
N GLU A 44 -2.91 -10.22 10.74
CA GLU A 44 -2.85 -9.07 11.63
C GLU A 44 -2.91 -7.77 10.85
N LEU A 45 -2.16 -7.67 9.75
CA LEU A 45 -2.15 -6.49 8.89
C LEU A 45 -3.54 -6.16 8.35
N LEU A 46 -4.29 -7.16 7.89
CA LEU A 46 -5.64 -7.03 7.31
C LEU A 46 -6.77 -7.17 8.36
N ASN A 47 -6.43 -7.16 9.66
CA ASN A 47 -7.39 -7.27 10.77
C ASN A 47 -8.26 -8.53 10.70
N PHE A 48 -7.64 -9.68 10.45
CA PHE A 48 -8.28 -11.01 10.47
C PHE A 48 -9.45 -11.17 9.49
N ASN A 49 -9.46 -10.44 8.39
CA ASN A 49 -10.45 -10.62 7.32
C ASN A 49 -10.12 -11.90 6.52
N SER A 50 -10.70 -13.04 6.92
CA SER A 50 -10.39 -14.36 6.40
C SER A 50 -10.56 -14.50 4.88
N LYS A 51 -11.55 -13.84 4.29
CA LYS A 51 -11.76 -13.84 2.82
C LYS A 51 -10.54 -13.23 2.12
N ASN A 52 -10.12 -12.06 2.56
CA ASN A 52 -9.03 -11.32 1.92
C ASN A 52 -7.67 -11.97 2.16
N ILE A 53 -7.49 -12.68 3.28
CA ILE A 53 -6.25 -13.43 3.56
C ILE A 53 -6.00 -14.51 2.51
N GLN A 54 -7.02 -15.28 2.13
CA GLN A 54 -6.87 -16.32 1.10
C GLN A 54 -6.55 -15.73 -0.28
N THR A 55 -7.14 -14.57 -0.60
CA THR A 55 -6.85 -13.85 -1.85
C THR A 55 -5.39 -13.46 -1.97
N TYR A 56 -4.75 -13.02 -0.87
CA TYR A 56 -3.39 -12.49 -0.90
C TYR A 56 -2.29 -13.47 -0.46
N LYS A 57 -2.68 -14.68 -0.04
CA LYS A 57 -1.73 -15.74 0.28
C LYS A 57 -0.82 -16.03 -0.92
N ASP A 58 0.49 -16.12 -0.67
CA ASP A 58 1.52 -16.34 -1.70
C ASP A 58 1.54 -15.27 -2.81
N GLY A 59 0.93 -14.11 -2.58
CA GLY A 59 0.91 -12.98 -3.50
C GLY A 59 2.20 -12.16 -3.47
N SER A 60 2.08 -10.91 -3.91
CA SER A 60 3.21 -9.96 -3.94
C SER A 60 2.90 -8.70 -3.14
N TYR A 61 3.94 -8.05 -2.62
CA TYR A 61 3.77 -6.82 -1.85
C TYR A 61 4.92 -5.84 -2.08
N ILE A 62 4.66 -4.56 -1.79
CA ILE A 62 5.66 -3.51 -1.69
C ILE A 62 5.33 -2.57 -0.54
N THR A 63 6.36 -2.11 0.16
CA THR A 63 6.29 -1.16 1.27
C THR A 63 7.09 0.09 0.92
N ILE A 64 6.45 1.26 0.98
CA ILE A 64 7.06 2.56 0.65
C ILE A 64 6.89 3.49 1.86
N TYR A 65 8.00 3.97 2.39
CA TYR A 65 8.05 4.94 3.49
C TYR A 65 8.04 6.38 2.96
N LEU A 66 7.19 7.23 3.55
CA LEU A 66 7.12 8.65 3.27
C LEU A 66 7.76 9.42 4.42
N ALA A 67 8.90 10.07 4.15
CA ALA A 67 9.50 10.99 5.11
C ALA A 67 8.66 12.28 5.23
N PRO A 68 8.75 13.04 6.34
CA PRO A 68 7.95 14.26 6.54
C PRO A 68 8.04 15.32 5.44
N TYR A 69 9.13 15.36 4.69
CA TYR A 69 9.36 16.29 3.59
C TYR A 69 8.85 15.79 2.22
N ASN A 70 8.37 14.53 2.14
CA ASN A 70 7.81 14.00 0.91
C ASN A 70 6.40 14.57 0.62
N TYR A 71 5.94 14.39 -0.61
CA TYR A 71 4.55 14.64 -0.96
C TYR A 71 3.64 13.60 -0.30
N HIS A 72 2.61 14.04 0.44
CA HIS A 72 1.82 13.17 1.33
C HIS A 72 0.44 12.78 0.81
N ARG A 73 0.10 13.13 -0.43
CA ARG A 73 -1.11 12.60 -1.07
C ARG A 73 -0.81 11.22 -1.64
N VAL A 74 -1.79 10.35 -1.57
CA VAL A 74 -1.73 8.96 -2.04
C VAL A 74 -2.62 8.83 -3.26
N HIS A 75 -2.06 8.33 -4.34
CA HIS A 75 -2.74 8.20 -5.62
C HIS A 75 -2.92 6.73 -6.00
N MET A 76 -3.81 6.47 -6.95
CA MET A 76 -4.07 5.10 -7.39
C MET A 76 -2.90 4.54 -8.20
N PRO A 77 -2.37 3.36 -7.83
CA PRO A 77 -1.27 2.72 -8.56
C PRO A 77 -1.70 2.11 -9.89
N VAL A 78 -2.99 1.85 -10.04
CA VAL A 78 -3.67 1.24 -11.19
C VAL A 78 -5.15 1.62 -11.12
N ASP A 79 -5.89 1.52 -12.21
CA ASP A 79 -7.36 1.69 -12.21
C ASP A 79 -8.00 0.72 -11.21
N GLY A 80 -8.94 1.19 -10.40
CA GLY A 80 -9.63 0.33 -9.45
C GLY A 80 -10.96 0.90 -8.98
N MET A 81 -11.89 0.01 -8.69
CA MET A 81 -13.13 0.30 -8.00
C MET A 81 -12.94 0.02 -6.51
N LEU A 82 -13.19 1.01 -5.67
CA LEU A 82 -13.09 0.86 -4.22
C LEU A 82 -14.24 -0.02 -3.72
N LEU A 83 -13.88 -1.13 -3.08
CA LEU A 83 -14.82 -2.08 -2.49
C LEU A 83 -15.11 -1.78 -1.02
N GLU A 84 -14.06 -1.46 -0.27
CA GLU A 84 -14.11 -1.21 1.17
C GLU A 84 -12.91 -0.37 1.58
N ASN A 85 -13.07 0.48 2.58
CA ASN A 85 -11.98 1.07 3.32
C ASN A 85 -12.30 1.14 4.81
N THR A 86 -11.44 0.60 5.65
CA THR A 86 -11.67 0.51 7.09
C THR A 86 -10.45 1.05 7.84
N ILE A 87 -10.68 2.00 8.76
CA ILE A 87 -9.67 2.44 9.71
C ILE A 87 -9.64 1.44 10.87
N ILE A 88 -8.48 0.85 11.08
CA ILE A 88 -8.20 -0.05 12.18
C ILE A 88 -7.45 0.75 13.25
N PRO A 89 -8.04 0.93 14.44
CA PRO A 89 -7.36 1.60 15.55
C PRO A 89 -6.06 0.90 15.92
N GLY A 90 -5.09 1.64 16.41
CA GLY A 90 -3.80 1.10 16.82
C GLY A 90 -2.92 2.15 17.48
N GLU A 91 -1.68 1.78 17.71
CA GLU A 91 -0.64 2.65 18.22
C GLU A 91 -0.14 3.64 17.15
N LEU A 92 0.70 4.58 17.55
CA LEU A 92 1.30 5.58 16.66
C LEU A 92 2.82 5.57 16.82
N HIS A 93 3.44 4.41 16.62
CA HIS A 93 4.91 4.32 16.61
C HIS A 93 5.50 5.03 15.40
N PRO A 94 6.72 5.59 15.52
CA PRO A 94 7.48 6.01 14.35
C PRO A 94 7.66 4.85 13.37
N VAL A 95 7.61 5.12 12.07
CA VAL A 95 7.76 4.09 11.01
C VAL A 95 9.11 4.21 10.28
N ASN A 96 10.10 4.86 10.90
CA ASN A 96 11.45 4.95 10.37
C ASN A 96 12.21 3.62 10.54
N GLU A 97 13.35 3.49 9.86
CA GLU A 97 14.15 2.27 9.84
C GLU A 97 14.58 1.79 11.25
N LYS A 98 14.86 2.72 12.18
CA LYS A 98 15.21 2.37 13.56
C LYS A 98 14.04 1.68 14.28
N ALA A 99 12.86 2.24 14.17
CA ALA A 99 11.65 1.67 14.77
C ALA A 99 11.30 0.30 14.16
N LEU A 100 11.41 0.17 12.83
CA LEU A 100 11.18 -1.09 12.12
C LEU A 100 12.12 -2.22 12.58
N LYS A 101 13.35 -1.91 12.97
CA LYS A 101 14.30 -2.89 13.51
C LYS A 101 14.03 -3.27 14.97
N SER A 102 13.35 -2.40 15.73
CA SER A 102 13.20 -2.54 17.17
C SER A 102 11.81 -2.98 17.61
N ILE A 103 10.79 -2.73 16.79
CA ILE A 103 9.39 -3.00 17.11
C ILE A 103 8.89 -4.10 16.19
N PRO A 104 8.61 -5.31 16.72
CA PRO A 104 8.00 -6.36 15.93
C PRO A 104 6.57 -5.97 15.53
N ASP A 105 6.12 -6.43 14.36
CA ASP A 105 4.76 -6.26 13.84
C ASP A 105 4.30 -4.80 13.77
N LEU A 106 5.24 -3.86 13.59
CA LEU A 106 4.99 -2.42 13.70
C LEU A 106 3.83 -1.97 12.81
N TYR A 107 3.77 -2.42 11.57
CA TYR A 107 2.73 -2.03 10.64
C TYR A 107 1.34 -2.54 11.02
N SER A 108 1.28 -3.72 11.67
CA SER A 108 0.02 -4.31 12.18
C SER A 108 -0.41 -3.69 13.51
N ARG A 109 0.53 -3.16 14.30
CA ARG A 109 0.26 -2.51 15.59
C ARG A 109 -0.20 -1.07 15.43
N ASN A 110 0.33 -0.36 14.44
CA ASN A 110 -0.04 1.04 14.22
C ASN A 110 -1.47 1.17 13.66
N GLN A 111 -2.11 2.30 14.01
CA GLN A 111 -3.33 2.72 13.35
C GLN A 111 -3.10 2.73 11.83
N ARG A 112 -4.05 2.16 11.09
CA ARG A 112 -3.95 2.05 9.65
C ARG A 112 -5.30 2.08 8.96
N MET A 113 -5.35 2.50 7.73
CA MET A 113 -6.51 2.34 6.85
C MET A 113 -6.21 1.22 5.87
N VAL A 114 -7.04 0.18 5.89
CA VAL A 114 -7.00 -0.93 4.94
C VAL A 114 -8.07 -0.71 3.90
N SER A 115 -7.69 -0.75 2.64
CA SER A 115 -8.58 -0.51 1.50
C SER A 115 -8.45 -1.61 0.49
N PHE A 116 -9.58 -2.09 0.00
CA PHE A 116 -9.67 -3.14 -1.02
C PHE A 116 -10.25 -2.56 -2.30
N PHE A 117 -9.65 -2.91 -3.40
CA PHE A 117 -10.01 -2.43 -4.73
C PHE A 117 -10.18 -3.59 -5.69
N GLN A 118 -11.14 -3.47 -6.60
CA GLN A 118 -11.31 -4.35 -7.75
C GLN A 118 -10.78 -3.67 -9.00
N ASN A 119 -9.75 -4.23 -9.60
CA ASN A 119 -9.37 -3.97 -10.98
C ASN A 119 -10.18 -4.89 -11.91
N ALA A 120 -10.14 -4.68 -13.22
CA ALA A 120 -10.86 -5.51 -14.17
C ALA A 120 -10.56 -7.02 -14.04
N ASN A 121 -9.36 -7.40 -13.57
CA ASN A 121 -8.88 -8.78 -13.58
C ASN A 121 -8.58 -9.34 -12.18
N TYR A 122 -8.40 -8.50 -11.15
CA TYR A 122 -7.98 -8.93 -9.81
C TYR A 122 -8.39 -7.93 -8.74
N GLU A 123 -8.43 -8.38 -7.49
CA GLU A 123 -8.51 -7.52 -6.32
C GLU A 123 -7.10 -7.17 -5.84
N PHE A 124 -6.89 -5.95 -5.32
CA PHE A 124 -5.66 -5.56 -4.64
C PHE A 124 -5.97 -4.74 -3.39
N SER A 125 -5.02 -4.71 -2.47
CA SER A 125 -5.16 -3.93 -1.25
C SER A 125 -4.09 -2.85 -1.15
N MET A 126 -4.50 -1.68 -0.63
CA MET A 126 -3.60 -0.60 -0.26
C MET A 126 -3.80 -0.27 1.21
N ILE A 127 -2.71 -0.34 1.99
CA ILE A 127 -2.72 -0.11 3.42
C ILE A 127 -1.93 1.17 3.70
N MET A 128 -2.60 2.13 4.32
CA MET A 128 -2.00 3.39 4.75
C MET A 128 -1.75 3.31 6.25
N VAL A 129 -0.48 3.27 6.67
CA VAL A 129 -0.09 3.13 8.08
C VAL A 129 0.26 4.50 8.64
N ALA A 130 -0.46 4.90 9.69
CA ALA A 130 -0.19 6.11 10.46
C ALA A 130 1.10 5.98 11.29
N ALA A 131 1.67 7.11 11.70
CA ALA A 131 2.87 7.16 12.52
C ALA A 131 2.77 8.23 13.61
N LEU A 132 3.77 8.31 14.46
CA LEU A 132 3.87 9.35 15.49
C LEU A 132 3.66 10.75 14.86
N ASN A 133 2.76 11.52 15.44
CA ASN A 133 2.29 12.83 14.97
C ASN A 133 1.39 12.79 13.71
N VAL A 134 0.93 11.61 13.26
CA VAL A 134 0.11 11.41 12.05
C VAL A 134 -1.05 10.48 12.34
N ALA A 135 -1.89 10.87 13.28
CA ALA A 135 -3.10 10.10 13.60
C ALA A 135 -4.22 10.23 12.54
N ASP A 136 -4.08 11.17 11.59
CA ASP A 136 -5.18 11.52 10.70
C ASP A 136 -4.91 11.07 9.26
N ILE A 137 -5.52 9.93 8.91
CA ILE A 137 -5.63 9.43 7.55
C ILE A 137 -6.96 9.95 6.99
N ASN A 138 -6.91 10.76 5.95
CA ASN A 138 -8.11 11.32 5.34
C ASN A 138 -8.91 10.24 4.60
N LYS A 139 -9.96 9.75 5.23
CA LYS A 139 -10.92 8.82 4.64
C LYS A 139 -11.94 9.60 3.81
N LYS A 140 -11.80 9.60 2.49
CA LYS A 140 -12.63 10.37 1.56
C LYS A 140 -14.06 9.82 1.42
N TRP A 141 -14.24 8.49 1.51
CA TRP A 141 -15.54 7.82 1.39
C TRP A 141 -15.81 6.91 2.58
N SER A 142 -17.03 6.92 3.09
CA SER A 142 -17.52 5.93 4.07
C SER A 142 -17.93 4.62 3.36
N ASN A 143 -17.93 3.50 4.08
CA ASN A 143 -18.40 2.23 3.52
C ASN A 143 -19.88 2.28 3.12
N ALA A 144 -20.69 3.11 3.77
CA ALA A 144 -22.07 3.33 3.39
C ALA A 144 -22.23 4.06 2.05
N GLU A 145 -21.34 5.01 1.74
CA GLU A 145 -21.29 5.67 0.43
C GLU A 145 -20.81 4.72 -0.66
N ILE A 146 -19.76 3.94 -0.39
CA ILE A 146 -19.21 2.94 -1.30
C ILE A 146 -20.28 1.89 -1.66
N ALA A 147 -21.04 1.42 -0.67
CA ALA A 147 -22.12 0.45 -0.87
C ALA A 147 -23.31 0.99 -1.70
N ARG A 148 -23.56 2.32 -1.62
CA ARG A 148 -24.64 2.96 -2.39
C ARG A 148 -24.27 3.23 -3.83
N GLN A 149 -23.02 3.65 -4.06
CA GLN A 149 -22.50 4.00 -5.38
C GLN A 149 -21.07 3.54 -5.52
N PRO A 150 -20.76 2.65 -6.50
CA PRO A 150 -19.40 2.24 -6.77
C PRO A 150 -18.48 3.43 -7.03
N VAL A 151 -17.33 3.47 -6.37
CA VAL A 151 -16.32 4.52 -6.50
C VAL A 151 -15.20 4.00 -7.39
N SER A 152 -15.23 4.38 -8.66
CA SER A 152 -14.15 4.08 -9.61
C SER A 152 -13.12 5.19 -9.60
N ILE A 153 -11.85 4.84 -9.45
CA ILE A 153 -10.73 5.78 -9.38
C ILE A 153 -9.67 5.35 -10.40
N LYS A 154 -9.25 6.29 -11.22
CA LYS A 154 -8.28 6.03 -12.29
C LYS A 154 -6.85 6.02 -11.77
N GLN A 155 -5.97 5.30 -12.46
CA GLN A 155 -4.53 5.35 -12.22
C GLN A 155 -4.03 6.79 -12.20
N GLY A 156 -3.28 7.15 -11.15
CA GLY A 156 -2.78 8.51 -10.94
C GLY A 156 -3.76 9.48 -10.29
N GLU A 157 -5.05 9.16 -10.12
CA GLU A 157 -5.98 10.02 -9.37
C GLU A 157 -5.72 9.94 -7.87
N GLU A 158 -5.91 11.05 -7.16
CA GLU A 158 -5.78 11.11 -5.70
C GLU A 158 -6.85 10.27 -5.01
N TYR A 159 -6.42 9.28 -4.26
CA TYR A 159 -7.27 8.43 -3.45
C TYR A 159 -7.45 8.97 -2.02
N SER A 160 -6.36 9.32 -1.36
CA SER A 160 -6.32 9.70 0.04
C SER A 160 -5.11 10.56 0.34
N ARG A 161 -4.92 10.98 1.59
CA ARG A 161 -3.72 11.69 2.03
C ARG A 161 -3.41 11.46 3.49
N PHE A 162 -2.14 11.61 3.83
CA PHE A 162 -1.67 11.78 5.20
C PHE A 162 -1.44 13.25 5.51
N ASN A 163 -1.49 13.61 6.78
CA ASN A 163 -1.14 14.96 7.20
C ASN A 163 0.37 15.14 7.44
N LEU A 164 1.13 14.06 7.73
CA LEU A 164 2.60 14.05 7.90
C LEU A 164 3.13 12.60 7.87
N GLY A 165 4.40 12.37 7.54
CA GLY A 165 5.18 11.11 7.46
C GLY A 165 4.52 9.76 7.82
N SER A 166 4.67 8.75 6.97
CA SER A 166 3.86 7.53 7.04
C SER A 166 4.41 6.41 6.15
N THR A 167 3.67 5.33 6.03
CA THR A 167 4.02 4.22 5.14
C THR A 167 2.80 3.78 4.33
N VAL A 168 3.00 3.48 3.06
CA VAL A 168 2.02 2.83 2.20
C VAL A 168 2.52 1.43 1.86
N LEU A 169 1.64 0.44 2.07
CA LEU A 169 1.85 -0.91 1.57
C LEU A 169 0.83 -1.19 0.47
N MET A 170 1.26 -1.93 -0.54
CA MET A 170 0.36 -2.50 -1.55
C MET A 170 0.53 -4.01 -1.54
N ILE A 171 -0.58 -4.73 -1.68
CA ILE A 171 -0.63 -6.18 -1.71
C ILE A 171 -1.45 -6.61 -2.92
N PHE A 172 -0.91 -7.55 -3.66
CA PHE A 172 -1.50 -8.10 -4.87
C PHE A 172 -1.62 -9.63 -4.76
N PRO A 173 -2.68 -10.24 -5.28
CA PRO A 173 -2.83 -11.68 -5.29
C PRO A 173 -1.80 -12.35 -6.20
N LYS A 174 -1.57 -13.64 -5.96
CA LYS A 174 -0.59 -14.45 -6.71
C LYS A 174 -0.86 -14.45 -8.20
N GLU A 175 -2.12 -14.43 -8.60
CA GLU A 175 -2.59 -14.45 -9.98
C GLU A 175 -2.13 -13.23 -10.79
N CYS A 176 -1.77 -12.13 -10.12
CA CYS A 176 -1.19 -10.96 -10.79
C CYS A 176 0.16 -11.24 -11.40
N ASN A 177 0.87 -12.27 -10.94
CA ASN A 177 2.21 -12.65 -11.43
C ASN A 177 3.10 -11.44 -11.71
N LEU A 178 3.25 -10.56 -10.69
CA LEU A 178 3.94 -9.29 -10.84
C LEU A 178 5.40 -9.48 -11.17
N GLN A 179 5.86 -8.80 -12.22
CA GLN A 179 7.26 -8.63 -12.53
C GLN A 179 7.72 -7.25 -12.07
N TRP A 180 8.51 -7.23 -10.99
CA TRP A 180 9.14 -5.98 -10.52
C TRP A 180 10.11 -5.47 -11.58
N ARG A 181 10.18 -4.15 -11.78
CA ARG A 181 11.14 -3.58 -12.73
C ARG A 181 12.59 -3.94 -12.33
N ASP A 182 13.46 -4.24 -13.29
CA ASP A 182 14.80 -4.78 -13.07
C ASP A 182 15.70 -3.91 -12.18
N ASN A 183 15.52 -2.59 -12.22
CA ASN A 183 16.30 -1.64 -11.44
C ASN A 183 15.58 -1.16 -10.18
N LEU A 184 14.53 -1.84 -9.70
CA LEU A 184 13.92 -1.57 -8.41
C LEU A 184 14.81 -2.11 -7.29
N ASN A 185 15.17 -1.26 -6.34
CA ASN A 185 16.04 -1.62 -5.23
C ASN A 185 15.45 -1.18 -3.88
N LYS A 186 15.72 -1.96 -2.84
CA LYS A 186 15.47 -1.54 -1.45
C LYS A 186 16.27 -0.27 -1.15
N ASN A 187 15.69 0.60 -0.35
CA ASN A 187 16.24 1.91 0.01
C ASN A 187 16.33 2.93 -1.15
N GLN A 188 15.82 2.61 -2.31
CA GLN A 188 15.73 3.54 -3.44
C GLN A 188 14.62 4.56 -3.20
N ASN A 189 14.88 5.83 -3.52
CA ASN A 189 13.83 6.84 -3.62
C ASN A 189 13.01 6.59 -4.87
N ILE A 190 11.70 6.72 -4.73
CA ILE A 190 10.71 6.58 -5.79
C ILE A 190 9.78 7.79 -5.79
N GLN A 191 9.32 8.20 -6.95
CA GLN A 191 8.33 9.27 -7.08
C GLN A 191 6.98 8.71 -7.50
N LEU A 192 5.92 9.38 -7.07
CA LEU A 192 4.57 9.16 -7.56
C LEU A 192 4.56 8.99 -9.08
N GLY A 193 3.86 7.98 -9.57
CA GLY A 193 3.69 7.71 -11.00
C GLY A 193 4.81 6.93 -11.68
N GLN A 194 5.95 6.73 -11.02
CA GLN A 194 7.03 5.89 -11.57
C GLN A 194 6.64 4.41 -11.55
N LEU A 195 7.04 3.68 -12.59
CA LEU A 195 6.77 2.24 -12.71
C LEU A 195 7.43 1.47 -11.56
N LEU A 196 6.68 0.59 -10.92
CA LEU A 196 7.14 -0.36 -9.91
C LEU A 196 7.20 -1.78 -10.46
N ALA A 197 6.14 -2.20 -11.13
CA ALA A 197 6.00 -3.55 -11.66
C ALA A 197 5.08 -3.56 -12.88
N THR A 198 5.10 -4.66 -13.63
CA THR A 198 4.14 -4.97 -14.69
C THR A 198 3.45 -6.29 -14.40
N LEU A 199 2.20 -6.42 -14.85
CA LEU A 199 1.50 -7.70 -14.86
C LEU A 199 2.11 -8.58 -15.94
N ASN A 200 2.49 -9.79 -15.56
CA ASN A 200 2.99 -10.79 -16.50
C ASN A 200 1.80 -11.68 -16.93
N LYS A 201 1.43 -11.62 -18.20
CA LYS A 201 0.32 -12.39 -18.79
C LYS A 201 0.71 -13.82 -19.07
#